data_8914761a656b279458736b65cbd4ac9f
#
_entry.id   8914761a656b279458736b65cbd4ac9f
#
_cell.length_a   1.000
_cell.length_b   1.000
_cell.length_c   1.000
_cell.angle_alpha   90.00
_cell.angle_beta   90.00
_cell.angle_gamma   90.00
#
_symmetry.space_group_name_H-M   'P 1'
#
loop_
_entity.id
_entity.type
_entity.pdbx_description
1 polymer ?
#
loop_
_entity_poly.entity_id
_entity_poly.type
_entity_poly.pdbx_seq_one_letter_code
_entity_poly.pdbx_strand_id
1 'polypeptide(L)'
;FAKTYRGHGTDIALVGGLLGMEPDDEQLANSLEIAYEQGMEVCFIPKSEKADHPNSVKIVVSSGDRKLSVTGISIGGGNIQISELNGFKLSLSMGTPTFIVVHQDVPGMIAKVTNILSASDINISTMTVTRESKGEKAIMIIEVDQAEVGDIVMQLAEIPHIYSVNYFD
;
A
#
# COMPACT_ATOMS: atom_id res chain seq x y z
N PHE A 1 -15.54 -10.37 10.91
CA PHE A 1 -14.54 -9.36 11.36
C PHE A 1 -15.22 -8.08 11.85
N ALA A 2 -16.18 -7.50 11.10
CA ALA A 2 -16.88 -6.27 11.47
C ALA A 2 -17.61 -6.30 12.82
N LYS A 3 -17.99 -7.48 13.33
CA LYS A 3 -18.67 -7.63 14.63
C LYS A 3 -17.71 -7.76 15.82
N THR A 4 -16.44 -8.07 15.58
CA THR A 4 -15.47 -8.47 16.62
C THR A 4 -14.25 -7.57 16.69
N TYR A 5 -14.08 -6.63 15.78
CA TYR A 5 -12.86 -5.82 15.65
C TYR A 5 -12.46 -5.07 16.91
N ARG A 6 -13.41 -4.51 17.67
CA ARG A 6 -13.14 -3.82 18.95
C ARG A 6 -12.71 -4.78 20.05
N GLY A 7 -13.36 -5.95 20.13
CA GLY A 7 -13.02 -6.96 21.14
C GLY A 7 -11.64 -7.59 20.93
N HIS A 8 -11.08 -7.47 19.74
CA HIS A 8 -9.73 -7.95 19.38
C HIS A 8 -8.70 -6.81 19.30
N GLY A 9 -9.06 -5.57 19.64
CA GLY A 9 -8.15 -4.43 19.58
C GLY A 9 -7.73 -4.03 18.16
N THR A 10 -8.48 -4.46 17.12
CA THR A 10 -8.15 -4.15 15.73
C THR A 10 -8.25 -2.66 15.43
N ASP A 11 -9.18 -1.94 16.04
CA ASP A 11 -9.32 -0.50 15.95
C ASP A 11 -8.06 0.22 16.47
N ILE A 12 -7.59 -0.19 17.64
CA ILE A 12 -6.38 0.31 18.29
C ILE A 12 -5.15 0.03 17.40
N ALA A 13 -5.01 -1.22 16.93
CA ALA A 13 -3.87 -1.62 16.09
C ALA A 13 -3.84 -0.89 14.75
N LEU A 14 -5.00 -0.68 14.10
CA LEU A 14 -5.07 0.06 12.84
C LEU A 14 -4.67 1.52 13.00
N VAL A 15 -5.13 2.17 14.06
CA VAL A 15 -4.78 3.57 14.32
C VAL A 15 -3.33 3.70 14.77
N GLY A 16 -2.84 2.78 15.61
CA GLY A 16 -1.43 2.73 15.98
C GLY A 16 -0.51 2.59 14.77
N GLY A 17 -0.85 1.69 13.85
CA GLY A 17 -0.09 1.56 12.59
C GLY A 17 -0.11 2.83 11.73
N LEU A 18 -1.24 3.57 11.68
CA LEU A 18 -1.30 4.87 10.99
C LEU A 18 -0.45 5.95 11.68
N LEU A 19 -0.22 5.83 12.97
CA LEU A 19 0.68 6.69 13.76
C LEU A 19 2.15 6.23 13.70
N GLY A 20 2.45 5.11 13.01
CA GLY A 20 3.80 4.56 12.91
C GLY A 20 4.25 3.78 14.14
N MET A 21 3.31 3.31 14.97
CA MET A 21 3.61 2.49 16.15
C MET A 21 3.89 1.04 15.74
N GLU A 22 4.90 0.44 16.37
CA GLU A 22 5.18 -0.98 16.25
C GLU A 22 4.17 -1.82 17.06
N PRO A 23 4.01 -3.12 16.76
CA PRO A 23 3.06 -3.98 17.45
C PRO A 23 3.28 -4.13 18.97
N ASP A 24 4.50 -3.91 19.44
CA ASP A 24 4.92 -3.97 20.85
C ASP A 24 5.09 -2.61 21.51
N ASP A 25 4.64 -1.53 20.85
CA ASP A 25 4.69 -0.18 21.40
C ASP A 25 3.80 -0.06 22.63
N GLU A 26 4.38 0.39 23.76
CA GLU A 26 3.66 0.57 25.03
C GLU A 26 2.49 1.57 24.92
N GLN A 27 2.54 2.49 23.97
CA GLN A 27 1.50 3.49 23.72
C GLN A 27 0.40 2.98 22.79
N LEU A 28 0.54 1.80 22.21
CA LEU A 28 -0.42 1.25 21.24
C LEU A 28 -1.85 1.24 21.81
N ALA A 29 -2.01 0.89 23.07
CA ALA A 29 -3.31 0.88 23.75
C ALA A 29 -4.02 2.27 23.77
N ASN A 30 -3.24 3.35 23.69
CA ASN A 30 -3.72 4.73 23.71
C ASN A 30 -3.77 5.36 22.31
N SER A 31 -3.57 4.59 21.26
CA SER A 31 -3.43 5.09 19.88
C SER A 31 -4.60 5.97 19.43
N LEU A 32 -5.83 5.66 19.85
CA LEU A 32 -7.02 6.47 19.52
C LEU A 32 -6.98 7.86 20.16
N GLU A 33 -6.54 7.95 21.41
CA GLU A 33 -6.40 9.21 22.12
C GLU A 33 -5.27 10.06 21.52
N ILE A 34 -4.12 9.43 21.27
CA ILE A 34 -2.98 10.07 20.63
C ILE A 34 -3.34 10.59 19.21
N ALA A 35 -4.08 9.81 18.42
CA ALA A 35 -4.58 10.25 17.12
C ALA A 35 -5.44 11.50 17.22
N TYR A 36 -6.38 11.52 18.20
CA TYR A 36 -7.23 12.68 18.44
C TYR A 36 -6.42 13.92 18.84
N GLU A 37 -5.45 13.77 19.75
CA GLU A 37 -4.57 14.86 20.19
C GLU A 37 -3.73 15.43 19.03
N GLN A 38 -3.36 14.58 18.07
CA GLN A 38 -2.66 14.99 16.83
C GLN A 38 -3.60 15.56 15.76
N GLY A 39 -4.90 15.69 16.05
CA GLY A 39 -5.89 16.25 15.14
C GLY A 39 -6.35 15.27 14.05
N MET A 40 -6.16 13.97 14.24
CA MET A 40 -6.66 12.94 13.32
C MET A 40 -8.12 12.61 13.69
N GLU A 41 -9.03 12.79 12.74
CA GLU A 41 -10.41 12.32 12.86
C GLU A 41 -10.51 10.87 12.41
N VAL A 42 -10.91 9.97 13.31
CA VAL A 42 -11.02 8.53 13.03
C VAL A 42 -12.46 8.10 13.03
N CYS A 43 -12.91 7.44 11.94
CA CYS A 43 -14.25 6.90 11.81
C CYS A 43 -14.20 5.42 11.43
N PHE A 44 -14.78 4.56 12.25
CA PHE A 44 -14.94 3.14 11.97
C PHE A 44 -16.32 2.86 11.40
N ILE A 45 -16.37 2.26 10.20
CA ILE A 45 -17.61 1.92 9.51
C ILE A 45 -17.68 0.40 9.34
N PRO A 46 -18.27 -0.33 10.32
CA PRO A 46 -18.46 -1.76 10.20
C PRO A 46 -19.44 -2.07 9.06
N LYS A 47 -19.01 -2.89 8.09
CA LYS A 47 -19.86 -3.33 6.98
C LYS A 47 -20.21 -4.80 7.12
N SER A 48 -21.47 -5.13 6.88
CA SER A 48 -21.98 -6.51 6.86
C SER A 48 -22.07 -7.09 5.45
N GLU A 49 -21.71 -6.32 4.43
CA GLU A 49 -21.66 -6.75 3.04
C GLU A 49 -20.63 -7.89 2.87
N LYS A 50 -20.89 -8.78 1.93
CA LYS A 50 -19.97 -9.88 1.61
C LYS A 50 -18.74 -9.27 0.92
N ALA A 51 -17.61 -9.28 1.62
CA ALA A 51 -16.31 -8.92 1.06
C ALA A 51 -15.71 -10.14 0.32
N ASP A 52 -14.74 -9.87 -0.57
CA ASP A 52 -13.99 -10.93 -1.27
C ASP A 52 -13.24 -11.83 -0.27
N HIS A 53 -12.86 -11.28 0.89
CA HIS A 53 -12.24 -12.02 1.99
C HIS A 53 -12.90 -11.63 3.33
N PRO A 54 -13.19 -12.61 4.24
CA PRO A 54 -13.89 -12.34 5.51
C PRO A 54 -13.13 -11.41 6.46
N ASN A 55 -11.79 -11.38 6.39
CA ASN A 55 -10.92 -10.56 7.22
C ASN A 55 -10.35 -9.40 6.40
N SER A 56 -11.21 -8.56 5.86
CA SER A 56 -10.82 -7.39 5.06
C SER A 56 -11.02 -6.10 5.83
N VAL A 57 -10.09 -5.18 5.66
CA VAL A 57 -10.18 -3.80 6.14
C VAL A 57 -9.85 -2.86 4.99
N LYS A 58 -10.73 -1.90 4.74
CA LYS A 58 -10.44 -0.77 3.85
C LYS A 58 -10.10 0.46 4.69
N ILE A 59 -8.90 0.96 4.53
CA ILE A 59 -8.41 2.18 5.17
C ILE A 59 -8.47 3.29 4.13
N VAL A 60 -9.06 4.42 4.51
CA VAL A 60 -9.10 5.63 3.69
C VAL A 60 -8.52 6.76 4.52
N VAL A 61 -7.42 7.32 4.07
CA VAL A 61 -6.77 8.48 4.71
C VAL A 61 -6.88 9.68 3.79
N SER A 62 -7.19 10.84 4.35
CA SER A 62 -7.26 12.10 3.58
C SER A 62 -6.61 13.24 4.36
N SER A 63 -5.90 14.12 3.65
CA SER A 63 -5.31 15.34 4.19
C SER A 63 -5.30 16.41 3.09
N GLY A 64 -6.12 17.45 3.25
CA GLY A 64 -6.39 18.41 2.19
C GLY A 64 -6.95 17.70 0.93
N ASP A 65 -6.34 17.96 -0.21
CA ASP A 65 -6.75 17.36 -1.49
C ASP A 65 -6.15 15.96 -1.73
N ARG A 66 -5.29 15.49 -0.84
CA ARG A 66 -4.65 14.17 -0.95
C ARG A 66 -5.52 13.11 -0.31
N LYS A 67 -5.69 11.99 -1.00
CA LYS A 67 -6.44 10.84 -0.54
C LYS A 67 -5.71 9.55 -0.89
N LEU A 68 -5.64 8.63 0.08
CA LEU A 68 -5.11 7.29 -0.09
C LEU A 68 -6.18 6.29 0.33
N SER A 69 -6.38 5.25 -0.45
CA SER A 69 -7.30 4.15 -0.14
C SER A 69 -6.58 2.82 -0.29
N VAL A 70 -6.50 2.04 0.79
CA VAL A 70 -5.84 0.73 0.82
C VAL A 70 -6.83 -0.30 1.36
N THR A 71 -6.94 -1.45 0.70
CA THR A 71 -7.66 -2.61 1.25
C THR A 71 -6.66 -3.70 1.58
N GLY A 72 -6.57 -4.04 2.86
CA GLY A 72 -5.78 -5.14 3.37
C GLY A 72 -6.65 -6.33 3.75
N ILE A 73 -6.12 -7.53 3.60
CA ILE A 73 -6.72 -8.79 4.05
C ILE A 73 -5.75 -9.53 4.97
N SER A 74 -6.27 -10.10 6.04
CA SER A 74 -5.49 -11.03 6.87
C SER A 74 -5.68 -12.43 6.34
N ILE A 75 -4.59 -13.06 5.93
CA ILE A 75 -4.56 -14.41 5.34
C ILE A 75 -4.18 -15.49 6.37
N GLY A 76 -4.07 -15.10 7.65
CA GLY A 76 -3.74 -16.00 8.75
C GLY A 76 -2.24 -16.08 9.05
N GLY A 77 -1.89 -16.62 10.22
CA GLY A 77 -0.49 -16.78 10.62
C GLY A 77 0.28 -15.47 10.83
N GLY A 78 -0.42 -14.35 11.10
CA GLY A 78 0.21 -13.03 11.19
C GLY A 78 0.45 -12.35 9.85
N ASN A 79 0.15 -13.03 8.73
CA ASN A 79 0.40 -12.50 7.40
C ASN A 79 -0.76 -11.64 6.91
N ILE A 80 -0.42 -10.57 6.20
CA ILE A 80 -1.35 -9.67 5.53
C ILE A 80 -1.01 -9.55 4.05
N GLN A 81 -2.03 -9.21 3.27
CA GLN A 81 -1.89 -8.95 1.85
C GLN A 81 -2.70 -7.69 1.51
N ILE A 82 -2.13 -6.80 0.72
CA ILE A 82 -2.87 -5.67 0.15
C ILE A 82 -3.56 -6.17 -1.13
N SER A 83 -4.87 -6.01 -1.18
CA SER A 83 -5.72 -6.47 -2.30
C SER A 83 -6.23 -5.33 -3.19
N GLU A 84 -6.17 -4.09 -2.70
CA GLU A 84 -6.54 -2.90 -3.46
C GLU A 84 -5.73 -1.68 -2.98
N LEU A 85 -5.26 -0.87 -3.92
CA LEU A 85 -4.62 0.41 -3.67
C LEU A 85 -5.21 1.45 -4.63
N ASN A 86 -5.84 2.52 -4.08
CA ASN A 86 -6.47 3.60 -4.84
C ASN A 86 -7.42 3.12 -5.96
N GLY A 87 -8.14 2.01 -5.71
CA GLY A 87 -9.06 1.41 -6.69
C GLY A 87 -8.43 0.36 -7.61
N PHE A 88 -7.10 0.26 -7.67
CA PHE A 88 -6.43 -0.80 -8.41
C PHE A 88 -6.46 -2.11 -7.63
N LYS A 89 -7.02 -3.15 -8.22
CA LYS A 89 -6.92 -4.51 -7.68
C LYS A 89 -5.50 -5.03 -7.90
N LEU A 90 -4.90 -5.55 -6.84
CA LEU A 90 -3.54 -6.06 -6.84
C LEU A 90 -3.38 -7.17 -5.79
N SER A 91 -2.24 -7.79 -5.76
CA SER A 91 -1.84 -8.75 -4.75
C SER A 91 -0.43 -8.39 -4.33
N LEU A 92 -0.30 -7.78 -3.15
CA LEU A 92 0.97 -7.34 -2.62
C LEU A 92 1.16 -7.95 -1.24
N SER A 93 2.20 -8.76 -1.09
CA SER A 93 2.63 -9.30 0.21
C SER A 93 3.55 -8.29 0.89
N MET A 94 3.45 -8.18 2.22
CA MET A 94 4.37 -7.35 2.99
C MET A 94 5.67 -8.12 3.29
N GLY A 95 6.78 -7.38 3.42
CA GLY A 95 8.08 -7.96 3.77
C GLY A 95 8.94 -8.39 2.57
N THR A 96 8.58 -7.95 1.36
CA THR A 96 9.42 -8.06 0.17
C THR A 96 9.68 -6.66 -0.39
N PRO A 97 10.94 -6.31 -0.68
CA PRO A 97 11.27 -5.02 -1.27
C PRO A 97 10.48 -4.77 -2.55
N THR A 98 9.71 -3.68 -2.60
CA THR A 98 8.71 -3.49 -3.65
C THR A 98 8.63 -2.04 -4.12
N PHE A 99 8.69 -1.86 -5.43
CA PHE A 99 8.33 -0.59 -6.09
C PHE A 99 6.86 -0.57 -6.47
N ILE A 100 6.20 0.54 -6.18
CA ILE A 100 4.89 0.87 -6.70
C ILE A 100 5.04 2.06 -7.64
N VAL A 101 4.78 1.85 -8.92
CA VAL A 101 4.91 2.88 -9.96
C VAL A 101 3.54 3.15 -10.57
N VAL A 102 3.01 4.36 -10.36
CA VAL A 102 1.77 4.81 -11.00
C VAL A 102 2.13 5.62 -12.25
N HIS A 103 1.59 5.24 -13.39
CA HIS A 103 1.95 5.85 -14.67
C HIS A 103 0.75 5.94 -15.62
N GLN A 104 0.91 6.67 -16.73
CA GLN A 104 -0.03 6.62 -17.84
C GLN A 104 0.11 5.32 -18.61
N ASP A 105 -1.01 4.72 -19.03
CA ASP A 105 -1.03 3.50 -19.87
C ASP A 105 -0.66 3.84 -21.31
N VAL A 106 0.64 3.97 -21.57
CA VAL A 106 1.20 4.24 -22.91
C VAL A 106 2.28 3.22 -23.27
N PRO A 107 2.52 2.96 -24.57
CA PRO A 107 3.55 2.03 -25.01
C PRO A 107 4.93 2.37 -24.48
N GLY A 108 5.71 1.35 -24.09
CA GLY A 108 7.11 1.47 -23.68
C GLY A 108 7.33 1.77 -22.19
N MET A 109 6.28 1.99 -21.38
CA MET A 109 6.45 2.31 -19.96
C MET A 109 7.13 1.16 -19.20
N ILE A 110 6.69 -0.07 -19.42
CA ILE A 110 7.32 -1.25 -18.79
C ILE A 110 8.81 -1.31 -19.15
N ALA A 111 9.15 -1.17 -20.44
CA ALA A 111 10.53 -1.21 -20.89
C ALA A 111 11.40 -0.12 -20.24
N LYS A 112 10.89 1.12 -20.13
CA LYS A 112 11.62 2.23 -19.48
C LYS A 112 11.92 1.93 -18.02
N VAL A 113 10.94 1.45 -17.28
CA VAL A 113 11.08 1.11 -15.86
C VAL A 113 12.05 -0.05 -15.69
N THR A 114 11.85 -1.15 -16.40
CA THR A 114 12.71 -2.34 -16.28
C THR A 114 14.14 -2.11 -16.76
N ASN A 115 14.37 -1.22 -17.73
CA ASN A 115 15.72 -0.83 -18.14
C ASN A 115 16.49 -0.12 -17.04
N ILE A 116 15.86 0.77 -16.27
CA ILE A 116 16.51 1.43 -15.13
C ILE A 116 16.85 0.42 -14.04
N LEU A 117 15.92 -0.47 -13.70
CA LEU A 117 16.16 -1.51 -12.70
C LEU A 117 17.32 -2.42 -13.14
N SER A 118 17.32 -2.87 -14.41
CA SER A 118 18.38 -3.71 -14.96
C SER A 118 19.74 -3.01 -15.02
N ALA A 119 19.77 -1.71 -15.37
CA ALA A 119 21.01 -0.94 -15.38
C ALA A 119 21.63 -0.73 -13.99
N SER A 120 20.83 -0.92 -12.95
CA SER A 120 21.23 -0.82 -11.53
C SER A 120 21.42 -2.21 -10.88
N ASP A 121 21.51 -3.28 -11.67
CA ASP A 121 21.64 -4.66 -11.20
C ASP A 121 20.53 -5.10 -10.24
N ILE A 122 19.33 -4.52 -10.37
CA ILE A 122 18.14 -4.91 -9.58
C ILE A 122 17.44 -6.08 -10.29
N ASN A 123 17.33 -7.20 -9.60
CA ASN A 123 16.61 -8.37 -10.08
C ASN A 123 15.13 -8.30 -9.67
N ILE A 124 14.25 -8.50 -10.66
CA ILE A 124 12.80 -8.53 -10.46
C ILE A 124 12.37 -9.96 -10.17
N SER A 125 11.79 -10.20 -9.00
CA SER A 125 11.22 -11.49 -8.61
C SER A 125 9.79 -11.65 -9.13
N THR A 126 8.99 -10.59 -8.99
CA THR A 126 7.60 -10.56 -9.44
C THR A 126 7.27 -9.20 -10.02
N MET A 127 6.50 -9.16 -11.10
CA MET A 127 5.98 -7.92 -11.65
C MET A 127 4.52 -8.08 -12.07
N THR A 128 3.68 -7.18 -11.60
CA THR A 128 2.27 -7.10 -12.00
C THR A 128 1.96 -5.71 -12.50
N VAL A 129 1.26 -5.63 -13.64
CA VAL A 129 0.79 -4.36 -14.20
C VAL A 129 -0.72 -4.41 -14.35
N THR A 130 -1.41 -3.45 -13.73
CA THR A 130 -2.86 -3.31 -13.78
C THR A 130 -3.22 -1.90 -14.24
N ARG A 131 -4.23 -1.76 -15.07
CA ARG A 131 -4.73 -0.46 -15.56
C ARG A 131 -6.19 -0.25 -15.19
N GLU A 132 -6.59 1.01 -15.00
CA GLU A 132 -7.99 1.39 -14.84
C GLU A 132 -8.76 1.18 -16.14
N SER A 133 -8.25 1.79 -17.20
CA SER A 133 -8.75 1.66 -18.58
C SER A 133 -7.64 1.99 -19.56
N LYS A 134 -7.86 1.66 -20.83
CA LYS A 134 -6.87 1.86 -21.90
C LYS A 134 -6.52 3.35 -22.06
N GLY A 135 -5.22 3.66 -21.97
CA GLY A 135 -4.69 5.02 -22.11
C GLY A 135 -4.75 5.89 -20.86
N GLU A 136 -5.44 5.43 -19.80
CA GLU A 136 -5.59 6.11 -18.52
C GLU A 136 -4.46 5.76 -17.54
N LYS A 137 -4.75 5.71 -16.26
CA LYS A 137 -3.77 5.32 -15.24
C LYS A 137 -3.55 3.80 -15.21
N ALA A 138 -2.30 3.43 -14.99
CA ALA A 138 -1.87 2.08 -14.68
C ALA A 138 -0.94 2.08 -13.47
N ILE A 139 -0.84 0.94 -12.82
CA ILE A 139 0.04 0.70 -11.68
C ILE A 139 0.92 -0.51 -11.97
N MET A 140 2.22 -0.39 -11.72
CA MET A 140 3.16 -1.50 -11.69
C MET A 140 3.50 -1.78 -10.23
N ILE A 141 3.39 -3.03 -9.83
CA ILE A 141 3.91 -3.56 -8.57
C ILE A 141 5.10 -4.42 -8.95
N ILE A 142 6.28 -4.09 -8.46
CA ILE A 142 7.53 -4.74 -8.84
C ILE A 142 8.25 -5.15 -7.56
N GLU A 143 8.19 -6.44 -7.26
CA GLU A 143 8.95 -7.04 -6.16
C GLU A 143 10.37 -7.32 -6.65
N VAL A 144 11.35 -6.98 -5.83
CA VAL A 144 12.78 -7.11 -6.18
C VAL A 144 13.54 -7.84 -5.08
N ASP A 145 14.71 -8.38 -5.42
CA ASP A 145 15.53 -9.12 -4.47
C ASP A 145 16.38 -8.20 -3.58
N GLN A 146 16.64 -6.98 -4.03
CA GLN A 146 17.53 -6.03 -3.36
C GLN A 146 16.74 -5.04 -2.51
N ALA A 147 17.11 -4.90 -1.22
CA ALA A 147 16.53 -3.91 -0.32
C ALA A 147 17.15 -2.51 -0.51
N GLU A 148 18.44 -2.44 -0.84
CA GLU A 148 19.12 -1.18 -1.08
C GLU A 148 18.97 -0.76 -2.55
N VAL A 149 18.15 0.25 -2.82
CA VAL A 149 17.79 0.70 -4.18
C VAL A 149 18.38 2.07 -4.54
N GLY A 150 19.15 2.69 -3.65
CA GLY A 150 19.83 3.96 -3.91
C GLY A 150 18.91 5.06 -4.43
N ASP A 151 19.29 5.69 -5.54
CA ASP A 151 18.55 6.79 -6.18
C ASP A 151 17.54 6.34 -7.25
N ILE A 152 17.28 5.04 -7.36
CA ILE A 152 16.38 4.47 -8.39
C ILE A 152 14.97 5.07 -8.32
N VAL A 153 14.44 5.32 -7.12
CA VAL A 153 13.13 5.97 -6.95
C VAL A 153 13.10 7.33 -7.66
N MET A 154 14.17 8.11 -7.53
CA MET A 154 14.28 9.42 -8.21
C MET A 154 14.42 9.26 -9.71
N GLN A 155 15.26 8.34 -10.18
CA GLN A 155 15.44 8.07 -11.62
C GLN A 155 14.14 7.62 -12.28
N LEU A 156 13.37 6.75 -11.62
CA LEU A 156 12.06 6.31 -12.11
C LEU A 156 11.07 7.48 -12.14
N ALA A 157 11.07 8.34 -11.14
CA ALA A 157 10.15 9.49 -11.06
C ALA A 157 10.40 10.54 -12.17
N GLU A 158 11.62 10.59 -12.73
CA GLU A 158 11.97 11.48 -13.85
C GLU A 158 11.45 10.98 -15.21
N ILE A 159 11.00 9.73 -15.31
CA ILE A 159 10.48 9.20 -16.58
C ILE A 159 9.16 9.92 -16.94
N PRO A 160 9.05 10.51 -18.16
CA PRO A 160 7.81 11.13 -18.59
C PRO A 160 6.64 10.15 -18.54
N HIS A 161 5.48 10.65 -18.06
CA HIS A 161 4.24 9.89 -17.85
C HIS A 161 4.21 9.02 -16.59
N ILE A 162 5.23 9.04 -15.74
CA ILE A 162 5.14 8.53 -14.37
C ILE A 162 4.53 9.62 -13.49
N TYR A 163 3.54 9.24 -12.69
CA TYR A 163 2.83 10.12 -11.76
C TYR A 163 3.38 10.02 -10.33
N SER A 164 3.75 8.82 -9.92
CA SER A 164 4.39 8.60 -8.62
C SER A 164 5.19 7.30 -8.60
N VAL A 165 6.25 7.29 -7.80
CA VAL A 165 7.05 6.12 -7.46
C VAL A 165 7.12 6.04 -5.95
N ASN A 166 6.82 4.90 -5.39
CA ASN A 166 7.02 4.59 -3.97
C ASN A 166 7.81 3.29 -3.89
N TYR A 167 8.63 3.19 -2.86
CA TYR A 167 9.39 2.00 -2.53
C TYR A 167 9.23 1.71 -1.04
N PHE A 168 9.17 0.44 -0.68
CA PHE A 168 9.17 -0.04 0.70
C PHE A 168 9.78 -1.44 0.75
N ASP A 169 10.37 -1.78 1.88
CA ASP A 169 11.02 -3.03 2.23
C ASP A 169 10.53 -3.56 3.59
#